data_917d765e6defd5694381a07c2267af45
#
_entry.id   917d765e6defd5694381a07c2267af45
#
_cell.length_a   1.000
_cell.length_b   1.000
_cell.length_c   1.000
_cell.angle_alpha   90.00
_cell.angle_beta   90.00
_cell.angle_gamma   90.00
#
_symmetry.space_group_name_H-M   'P 1'
#
loop_
_entity.id
_entity.type
_entity.pdbx_description
1 polymer ?
#
loop_
_entity_poly.entity_id
_entity_poly.type
_entity_poly.pdbx_seq_one_letter_code
_entity_poly.pdbx_strand_id
1 'polypeptide(L)'
;MKINLNLGDTQIILKECQVYGLSLDQAAYVLATAWWETAHTMKPVKEAYWVRNASTWRKKNLRYWPWYGRGYVQLTWEDNYIKAGRELGLDLTTDPDSVMEPWVSAKILVLGSREGWFTGKGLGDYINAQGTDYMNARRIINGTDKMREIREVARAYQEELQEIKYGQVEVKKEHLFTTW
;
A
#
# COMPACT_ATOMS: atom_id res chain seq x y z
N MET A 1 6.05 -12.81 -16.12
CA MET A 1 5.85 -12.97 -14.66
C MET A 1 4.43 -13.47 -14.43
N LYS A 2 4.26 -14.50 -13.65
CA LYS A 2 2.93 -15.03 -13.27
C LYS A 2 2.49 -14.40 -11.95
N ILE A 3 1.34 -13.73 -11.98
CA ILE A 3 0.75 -13.12 -10.79
C ILE A 3 -0.06 -14.16 -10.02
N ASN A 4 0.07 -14.14 -8.69
CA ASN A 4 -0.76 -14.89 -7.77
C ASN A 4 -1.55 -13.93 -6.88
N LEU A 5 -2.83 -13.72 -7.19
CA LEU A 5 -3.70 -12.82 -6.42
C LEU A 5 -4.04 -13.33 -5.01
N ASN A 6 -3.64 -14.55 -4.67
CA ASN A 6 -3.79 -15.12 -3.32
C ASN A 6 -2.49 -15.07 -2.50
N LEU A 7 -1.43 -14.48 -3.05
CA LEU A 7 -0.16 -14.33 -2.33
C LEU A 7 -0.32 -13.34 -1.17
N GLY A 8 0.07 -13.76 0.02
CA GLY A 8 0.07 -12.90 1.21
C GLY A 8 -1.27 -12.18 1.43
N ASP A 9 -1.22 -10.88 1.60
CA ASP A 9 -2.38 -10.03 1.87
C ASP A 9 -2.97 -9.36 0.62
N THR A 10 -2.68 -9.88 -0.57
CA THR A 10 -3.12 -9.28 -1.85
C THR A 10 -4.62 -9.03 -1.88
N GLN A 11 -5.44 -9.96 -1.37
CA GLN A 11 -6.90 -9.79 -1.36
C GLN A 11 -7.35 -8.67 -0.42
N ILE A 12 -6.66 -8.46 0.69
CA ILE A 12 -6.93 -7.36 1.63
C ILE A 12 -6.65 -6.03 0.94
N ILE A 13 -5.53 -5.92 0.24
CA ILE A 13 -5.16 -4.71 -0.51
C ILE A 13 -6.16 -4.44 -1.63
N LEU A 14 -6.54 -5.46 -2.38
CA LEU A 14 -7.55 -5.32 -3.46
C LEU A 14 -8.89 -4.83 -2.94
N LYS A 15 -9.34 -5.36 -1.80
CA LYS A 15 -10.57 -4.90 -1.16
C LYS A 15 -10.51 -3.40 -0.82
N GLU A 16 -9.42 -2.93 -0.26
CA GLU A 16 -9.25 -1.52 0.04
C GLU A 16 -9.17 -0.66 -1.24
N CYS A 17 -8.55 -1.15 -2.31
CA CYS A 17 -8.58 -0.48 -3.61
C CYS A 17 -10.02 -0.27 -4.10
N GLN A 18 -10.88 -1.28 -3.96
CA GLN A 18 -12.29 -1.20 -4.34
C GLN A 18 -13.07 -0.23 -3.43
N VAL A 19 -12.88 -0.32 -2.13
CA VAL A 19 -13.54 0.54 -1.14
C VAL A 19 -13.24 2.02 -1.41
N TYR A 20 -12.00 2.34 -1.76
CA TYR A 20 -11.57 3.71 -2.04
C TYR A 20 -11.67 4.12 -3.52
N GLY A 21 -12.32 3.30 -4.34
CA GLY A 21 -12.67 3.65 -5.72
C GLY A 21 -11.49 3.75 -6.67
N LEU A 22 -10.41 3.00 -6.45
CA LEU A 22 -9.29 2.98 -7.37
C LEU A 22 -9.69 2.34 -8.69
N SER A 23 -9.23 2.93 -9.81
CA SER A 23 -9.35 2.30 -11.12
C SER A 23 -8.53 1.00 -11.18
N LEU A 24 -8.82 0.16 -12.19
CA LEU A 24 -8.03 -1.06 -12.43
C LEU A 24 -6.53 -0.75 -12.54
N ASP A 25 -6.17 0.26 -13.32
CA ASP A 25 -4.78 0.64 -13.53
C ASP A 25 -4.13 1.17 -12.25
N GLN A 26 -4.86 1.93 -11.44
CA GLN A 26 -4.39 2.40 -10.14
C GLN A 26 -4.20 1.24 -9.15
N ALA A 27 -5.15 0.32 -9.08
CA ALA A 27 -5.04 -0.87 -8.23
C ALA A 27 -3.85 -1.75 -8.64
N ALA A 28 -3.63 -1.94 -9.94
CA ALA A 28 -2.47 -2.66 -10.46
C ALA A 28 -1.15 -2.05 -9.98
N TYR A 29 -1.05 -0.72 -10.00
CA TYR A 29 0.15 -0.03 -9.53
C TYR A 29 0.35 -0.13 -8.02
N VAL A 30 -0.71 -0.02 -7.24
CA VAL A 30 -0.67 -0.20 -5.77
C VAL A 30 -0.20 -1.61 -5.40
N LEU A 31 -0.71 -2.64 -6.09
CA LEU A 31 -0.26 -4.02 -5.88
C LEU A 31 1.22 -4.21 -6.25
N ALA A 32 1.65 -3.63 -7.37
CA ALA A 32 3.05 -3.70 -7.79
C ALA A 32 3.98 -3.03 -6.77
N THR A 33 3.58 -1.90 -6.22
CA THR A 33 4.29 -1.21 -5.14
C THR A 33 4.41 -2.11 -3.91
N ALA A 34 3.31 -2.68 -3.43
CA ALA A 34 3.32 -3.57 -2.29
C ALA A 34 4.21 -4.80 -2.52
N TRP A 35 4.11 -5.41 -3.69
CA TRP A 35 4.92 -6.56 -4.06
C TRP A 35 6.42 -6.24 -4.01
N TRP A 36 6.80 -5.07 -4.53
CA TRP A 36 8.19 -4.63 -4.52
C TRP A 36 8.70 -4.31 -3.12
N GLU A 37 7.97 -3.48 -2.39
CA GLU A 37 8.38 -2.97 -1.08
C GLU A 37 8.37 -4.03 0.04
N THR A 38 7.66 -5.14 -0.16
CA THR A 38 7.61 -6.26 0.80
C THR A 38 8.53 -7.43 0.42
N ALA A 39 9.53 -7.18 -0.41
CA ALA A 39 10.42 -8.24 -0.94
C ALA A 39 9.62 -9.43 -1.53
N HIS A 40 8.56 -9.14 -2.27
CA HIS A 40 7.69 -10.07 -3.00
C HIS A 40 6.78 -10.96 -2.13
N THR A 41 6.63 -10.64 -0.85
CA THR A 41 5.82 -11.46 0.08
C THR A 41 4.36 -11.04 0.17
N MET A 42 4.04 -9.79 -0.19
CA MET A 42 2.73 -9.17 0.04
C MET A 42 2.30 -9.22 1.51
N LYS A 43 3.26 -9.11 2.43
CA LYS A 43 3.07 -9.06 3.88
C LYS A 43 3.66 -7.78 4.46
N PRO A 44 3.07 -7.19 5.51
CA PRO A 44 3.67 -6.02 6.15
C PRO A 44 5.05 -6.35 6.71
N VAL A 45 5.98 -5.43 6.61
CA VAL A 45 7.35 -5.60 7.08
C VAL A 45 7.76 -4.46 8.02
N LYS A 46 8.64 -4.77 8.98
CA LYS A 46 9.31 -3.80 9.83
C LYS A 46 10.69 -3.47 9.26
N GLU A 47 11.06 -2.20 9.28
CA GLU A 47 12.38 -1.74 8.86
C GLU A 47 13.51 -2.58 9.48
N ALA A 48 14.52 -2.91 8.68
CA ALA A 48 15.68 -3.71 9.10
C ALA A 48 15.32 -5.10 9.69
N TYR A 49 14.24 -5.72 9.21
CA TYR A 49 13.81 -7.04 9.70
C TYR A 49 14.86 -8.14 9.48
N TRP A 50 15.76 -7.97 8.53
CA TRP A 50 16.86 -8.89 8.21
C TRP A 50 18.05 -8.78 9.17
N VAL A 51 18.09 -7.75 10.02
CA VAL A 51 19.20 -7.53 10.96
C VAL A 51 19.04 -8.43 12.18
N ARG A 52 20.13 -9.07 12.60
CA ARG A 52 20.15 -9.85 13.85
C ARG A 52 19.80 -8.95 15.03
N ASN A 53 18.91 -9.41 15.92
CA ASN A 53 18.38 -8.61 17.04
C ASN A 53 17.80 -7.26 16.58
N ALA A 54 16.99 -7.28 15.51
CA ALA A 54 16.46 -6.10 14.85
C ALA A 54 15.79 -5.09 15.80
N SER A 55 15.07 -5.55 16.81
CA SER A 55 14.41 -4.67 17.79
C SER A 55 15.43 -3.80 18.54
N THR A 56 16.46 -4.41 19.10
CA THR A 56 17.54 -3.70 19.80
C THR A 56 18.30 -2.80 18.84
N TRP A 57 18.58 -3.30 17.63
CA TRP A 57 19.28 -2.54 16.61
C TRP A 57 18.53 -1.26 16.22
N ARG A 58 17.20 -1.35 15.98
CA ARG A 58 16.35 -0.19 15.65
C ARG A 58 16.39 0.87 16.73
N LYS A 59 16.23 0.46 17.99
CA LYS A 59 16.27 1.38 19.13
C LYS A 59 17.60 2.11 19.24
N LYS A 60 18.71 1.42 18.96
CA LYS A 60 20.06 1.99 19.06
C LYS A 60 20.42 2.88 17.87
N ASN A 61 19.95 2.54 16.65
CA ASN A 61 20.48 3.12 15.42
C ASN A 61 19.52 4.07 14.71
N LEU A 62 18.20 3.97 14.95
CA LEU A 62 17.23 4.80 14.24
C LEU A 62 16.83 6.02 15.08
N ARG A 63 17.20 7.21 14.60
CA ARG A 63 16.90 8.48 15.27
C ARG A 63 15.40 8.77 15.40
N TYR A 64 14.57 8.18 14.54
CA TYR A 64 13.11 8.28 14.56
C TYR A 64 12.44 7.14 15.33
N TRP A 65 13.21 6.31 16.04
CA TRP A 65 12.61 5.31 16.92
C TRP A 65 11.68 5.98 17.94
N PRO A 66 10.48 5.44 18.25
CA PRO A 66 9.94 4.14 17.84
C PRO A 66 9.14 4.15 16.50
N TRP A 67 9.07 5.29 15.79
CA TRP A 67 8.29 5.44 14.55
C TRP A 67 9.11 5.08 13.30
N TYR A 68 9.75 3.91 13.33
CA TYR A 68 10.48 3.36 12.20
C TYR A 68 9.54 2.76 11.15
N GLY A 69 10.07 2.43 9.96
CA GLY A 69 9.30 1.94 8.83
C GLY A 69 8.52 0.67 9.11
N ARG A 70 7.20 0.73 8.91
CA ARG A 70 6.27 -0.39 9.07
C ARG A 70 5.29 -0.48 7.92
N GLY A 71 4.81 -1.68 7.68
CA GLY A 71 3.75 -1.94 6.72
C GLY A 71 4.23 -2.24 5.31
N TYR A 72 3.33 -2.18 4.34
CA TYR A 72 3.66 -2.45 2.93
C TYR A 72 4.52 -1.38 2.29
N VAL A 73 4.50 -0.15 2.79
CA VAL A 73 5.21 1.00 2.20
C VAL A 73 6.15 1.70 3.17
N GLN A 74 6.42 1.11 4.32
CA GLN A 74 7.37 1.63 5.29
C GLN A 74 7.00 3.05 5.79
N LEU A 75 5.80 3.20 6.39
CA LEU A 75 5.43 4.43 7.08
C LEU A 75 6.46 4.72 8.16
N THR A 76 7.07 5.90 8.13
CA THR A 76 8.21 6.29 8.98
C THR A 76 8.02 7.72 9.47
N TRP A 77 8.57 8.06 10.61
CA TRP A 77 8.50 9.34 11.32
C TRP A 77 7.17 9.60 12.05
N GLU A 78 7.29 10.18 13.23
CA GLU A 78 6.15 10.48 14.11
C GLU A 78 5.05 11.26 13.40
N ASP A 79 5.39 12.33 12.68
CA ASP A 79 4.43 13.18 11.98
C ASP A 79 3.62 12.41 10.95
N ASN A 80 4.22 11.43 10.28
CA ASN A 80 3.53 10.57 9.32
C ASN A 80 2.59 9.57 10.02
N TYR A 81 2.97 9.06 11.19
CA TYR A 81 2.08 8.24 12.03
C TYR A 81 0.90 9.05 12.55
N ILE A 82 1.13 10.29 12.99
CA ILE A 82 0.07 11.21 13.41
C ILE A 82 -0.89 11.48 12.25
N LYS A 83 -0.36 11.83 11.09
CA LYS A 83 -1.15 12.12 9.90
C LYS A 83 -2.00 10.94 9.47
N ALA A 84 -1.40 9.77 9.30
CA ALA A 84 -2.11 8.55 8.92
C ALA A 84 -3.18 8.18 9.95
N GLY A 85 -2.86 8.27 11.24
CA GLY A 85 -3.80 8.00 12.33
C GLY A 85 -5.00 8.95 12.30
N ARG A 86 -4.76 10.24 12.09
CA ARG A 86 -5.85 11.23 11.96
C ARG A 86 -6.76 10.92 10.79
N GLU A 87 -6.20 10.63 9.62
CA GLU A 87 -6.97 10.32 8.42
C GLU A 87 -7.78 9.01 8.55
N LEU A 88 -7.30 8.05 9.32
CA LEU A 88 -7.95 6.76 9.53
C LEU A 88 -8.81 6.70 10.81
N GLY A 89 -8.78 7.74 11.65
CA GLY A 89 -9.45 7.73 12.95
C GLY A 89 -8.83 6.74 13.94
N LEU A 90 -7.51 6.55 13.90
CA LEU A 90 -6.75 5.61 14.72
C LEU A 90 -5.65 6.31 15.48
N ASP A 91 -5.28 5.80 16.66
CA ASP A 91 -4.08 6.21 17.38
C ASP A 91 -2.90 5.32 16.98
N LEU A 92 -2.11 5.78 16.02
CA LEU A 92 -0.93 5.06 15.52
C LEU A 92 0.36 5.48 16.24
N THR A 93 0.33 6.51 17.08
CA THR A 93 1.52 6.99 17.79
C THR A 93 1.74 6.29 19.11
N THR A 94 0.68 6.01 19.86
CA THR A 94 0.75 5.25 21.11
C THR A 94 1.05 3.78 20.89
N ASP A 95 0.50 3.21 19.83
CA ASP A 95 0.75 1.83 19.37
C ASP A 95 1.20 1.81 17.91
N PRO A 96 2.48 2.13 17.62
CA PRO A 96 2.99 2.13 16.26
C PRO A 96 2.93 0.75 15.59
N ASP A 97 2.98 -0.34 16.34
CA ASP A 97 2.91 -1.70 15.81
C ASP A 97 1.54 -2.03 15.19
N SER A 98 0.49 -1.26 15.50
CA SER A 98 -0.81 -1.38 14.84
C SER A 98 -0.75 -1.15 13.33
N VAL A 99 0.27 -0.42 12.83
CA VAL A 99 0.53 -0.27 11.39
C VAL A 99 0.89 -1.60 10.73
N MET A 100 1.32 -2.62 11.48
CA MET A 100 1.58 -3.97 10.98
C MET A 100 0.30 -4.80 10.76
N GLU A 101 -0.83 -4.36 11.30
CA GLU A 101 -2.11 -5.00 11.01
C GLU A 101 -2.43 -4.88 9.52
N PRO A 102 -2.70 -5.99 8.80
CA PRO A 102 -2.86 -5.96 7.34
C PRO A 102 -3.89 -4.94 6.85
N TRP A 103 -5.03 -4.81 7.53
CA TRP A 103 -6.06 -3.86 7.13
C TRP A 103 -5.64 -2.39 7.35
N VAL A 104 -4.88 -2.09 8.40
CA VAL A 104 -4.32 -0.74 8.64
C VAL A 104 -3.28 -0.42 7.59
N SER A 105 -2.35 -1.34 7.37
CA SER A 105 -1.29 -1.21 6.37
C SER A 105 -1.85 -1.03 4.96
N ALA A 106 -2.91 -1.76 4.60
CA ALA A 106 -3.59 -1.64 3.31
C ALA A 106 -4.26 -0.26 3.14
N LYS A 107 -4.93 0.25 4.16
CA LYS A 107 -5.52 1.61 4.13
C LYS A 107 -4.45 2.69 3.94
N ILE A 108 -3.34 2.60 4.64
CA ILE A 108 -2.21 3.53 4.51
C ILE A 108 -1.65 3.48 3.09
N LEU A 109 -1.41 2.28 2.54
CA LEU A 109 -0.92 2.10 1.18
C LEU A 109 -1.87 2.72 0.16
N VAL A 110 -3.15 2.38 0.22
CA VAL A 110 -4.15 2.78 -0.79
C VAL A 110 -4.46 4.28 -0.70
N LEU A 111 -4.83 4.77 0.48
CA LEU A 111 -5.14 6.19 0.68
C LEU A 111 -3.90 7.07 0.53
N GLY A 112 -2.79 6.66 1.08
CA GLY A 112 -1.52 7.39 0.97
C GLY A 112 -1.07 7.53 -0.47
N SER A 113 -1.20 6.48 -1.28
CA SER A 113 -0.91 6.52 -2.72
C SER A 113 -1.90 7.40 -3.48
N ARG A 114 -3.19 7.30 -3.17
CA ARG A 114 -4.22 8.13 -3.82
C ARG A 114 -4.04 9.60 -3.52
N GLU A 115 -3.77 9.96 -2.29
CA GLU A 115 -3.80 11.34 -1.80
C GLU A 115 -2.42 12.00 -1.68
N GLY A 116 -1.36 11.30 -2.06
CA GLY A 116 -0.01 11.87 -2.08
C GLY A 116 0.63 12.04 -0.71
N TRP A 117 0.37 11.15 0.25
CA TRP A 117 0.89 11.28 1.61
C TRP A 117 2.41 11.17 1.70
N PHE A 118 3.05 10.44 0.79
CA PHE A 118 4.46 10.09 0.91
C PHE A 118 5.40 11.12 0.28
N THR A 119 5.01 11.70 -0.85
CA THR A 119 5.86 12.62 -1.62
C THR A 119 5.14 13.88 -2.08
N GLY A 120 3.84 14.01 -1.80
CA GLY A 120 2.97 15.05 -2.36
C GLY A 120 2.42 14.71 -3.75
N LYS A 121 2.83 13.59 -4.35
CA LYS A 121 2.30 13.06 -5.61
C LYS A 121 1.36 11.89 -5.34
N GLY A 122 0.20 11.90 -5.98
CA GLY A 122 -0.82 10.88 -5.85
C GLY A 122 -1.07 10.11 -7.15
N LEU A 123 -1.84 9.03 -7.06
CA LEU A 123 -2.14 8.16 -8.20
C LEU A 123 -2.71 8.93 -9.39
N GLY A 124 -3.60 9.89 -9.15
CA GLY A 124 -4.24 10.68 -10.22
C GLY A 124 -3.28 11.57 -11.01
N ASP A 125 -2.09 11.86 -10.49
CA ASP A 125 -1.06 12.61 -11.23
C ASP A 125 -0.47 11.82 -12.40
N TYR A 126 -0.49 10.48 -12.33
CA TYR A 126 0.15 9.59 -13.31
C TYR A 126 -0.80 8.60 -13.97
N ILE A 127 -1.90 8.26 -13.30
CA ILE A 127 -2.85 7.24 -13.74
C ILE A 127 -4.26 7.81 -13.65
N ASN A 128 -4.77 8.27 -14.79
CA ASN A 128 -6.04 9.00 -14.89
C ASN A 128 -6.73 8.74 -16.23
N ALA A 129 -7.79 9.46 -16.52
CA ALA A 129 -8.57 9.30 -17.75
C ALA A 129 -7.77 9.62 -19.03
N GLN A 130 -6.69 10.39 -18.95
CA GLN A 130 -5.82 10.75 -20.07
C GLN A 130 -4.75 9.69 -20.37
N GLY A 131 -4.46 8.81 -19.43
CA GLY A 131 -3.49 7.73 -19.63
C GLY A 131 -2.93 7.14 -18.35
N THR A 132 -2.06 6.16 -18.54
CA THR A 132 -1.42 5.38 -17.48
C THR A 132 0.09 5.44 -17.65
N ASP A 133 0.75 6.20 -16.75
CA ASP A 133 2.19 6.35 -16.71
C ASP A 133 2.79 5.60 -15.50
N TYR A 134 2.93 4.29 -15.64
CA TYR A 134 3.53 3.45 -14.60
C TYR A 134 5.01 3.74 -14.34
N MET A 135 5.72 4.35 -15.30
CA MET A 135 7.11 4.75 -15.09
C MET A 135 7.22 5.84 -14.03
N ASN A 136 6.57 6.99 -14.28
CA ASN A 136 6.66 8.13 -13.38
C ASN A 136 5.82 7.96 -12.11
N ALA A 137 4.87 7.03 -12.08
CA ALA A 137 4.10 6.69 -10.88
C ALA A 137 5.00 6.26 -9.70
N ARG A 138 6.23 5.81 -9.95
CA ARG A 138 7.23 5.54 -8.89
C ARG A 138 7.44 6.76 -7.97
N ARG A 139 7.25 7.97 -8.47
CA ARG A 139 7.38 9.23 -7.72
C ARG A 139 6.33 9.40 -6.62
N ILE A 140 5.29 8.57 -6.60
CA ILE A 140 4.29 8.56 -5.53
C ILE A 140 4.92 8.11 -4.19
N ILE A 141 5.84 7.14 -4.25
CA ILE A 141 6.47 6.52 -3.07
C ILE A 141 7.92 6.99 -2.89
N ASN A 142 8.63 7.13 -4.00
CA ASN A 142 10.07 7.39 -3.99
C ASN A 142 10.45 8.26 -5.19
N GLY A 143 11.74 8.39 -5.48
CA GLY A 143 12.24 9.03 -6.70
C GLY A 143 11.98 8.19 -7.95
N THR A 144 13.04 7.86 -8.68
CA THR A 144 12.94 7.09 -9.94
C THR A 144 13.59 5.72 -9.85
N ASP A 145 14.05 5.33 -8.66
CA ASP A 145 14.67 4.03 -8.45
C ASP A 145 13.69 2.89 -8.76
N LYS A 146 14.17 1.90 -9.51
CA LYS A 146 13.37 0.71 -9.89
C LYS A 146 12.09 0.98 -10.69
N MET A 147 11.98 2.16 -11.29
CA MET A 147 10.76 2.55 -12.02
C MET A 147 10.41 1.61 -13.18
N ARG A 148 11.42 1.04 -13.86
CA ARG A 148 11.21 0.10 -14.98
C ARG A 148 10.70 -1.24 -14.49
N GLU A 149 11.33 -1.77 -13.45
CA GLU A 149 10.99 -3.08 -12.87
C GLU A 149 9.58 -3.04 -12.29
N ILE A 150 9.23 -1.99 -11.55
CA ILE A 150 7.88 -1.85 -10.97
C ILE A 150 6.83 -1.66 -12.05
N ARG A 151 7.14 -0.93 -13.13
CA ARG A 151 6.24 -0.83 -14.29
C ARG A 151 5.89 -2.20 -14.87
N GLU A 152 6.88 -3.08 -15.06
CA GLU A 152 6.64 -4.42 -15.60
C GLU A 152 5.76 -5.26 -14.66
N VAL A 153 5.98 -5.14 -13.35
CA VAL A 153 5.12 -5.79 -12.35
C VAL A 153 3.70 -5.23 -12.40
N ALA A 154 3.55 -3.90 -12.51
CA ALA A 154 2.24 -3.25 -12.62
C ALA A 154 1.47 -3.71 -13.87
N ARG A 155 2.16 -3.86 -14.99
CA ARG A 155 1.55 -4.42 -16.22
C ARG A 155 1.07 -5.85 -16.04
N ALA A 156 1.84 -6.68 -15.34
CA ALA A 156 1.44 -8.05 -15.06
C ALA A 156 0.19 -8.08 -14.15
N TYR A 157 0.11 -7.24 -13.13
CA TYR A 157 -1.11 -7.08 -12.32
C TYR A 157 -2.27 -6.52 -13.13
N GLN A 158 -2.03 -5.56 -14.01
CA GLN A 158 -3.05 -5.00 -14.88
C GLN A 158 -3.74 -6.09 -15.74
N GLU A 159 -2.96 -6.94 -16.37
CA GLU A 159 -3.47 -8.08 -17.16
C GLU A 159 -4.31 -9.02 -16.29
N GLU A 160 -3.83 -9.39 -15.11
CA GLU A 160 -4.54 -10.28 -14.20
C GLU A 160 -5.83 -9.65 -13.67
N LEU A 161 -5.83 -8.36 -13.35
CA LEU A 161 -7.04 -7.64 -12.91
C LEU A 161 -8.07 -7.50 -14.04
N GLN A 162 -7.63 -7.42 -15.29
CA GLN A 162 -8.52 -7.48 -16.45
C GLN A 162 -9.20 -8.85 -16.57
N GLU A 163 -8.45 -9.92 -16.41
CA GLU A 163 -8.95 -11.31 -16.43
C GLU A 163 -10.07 -11.53 -15.40
N ILE A 164 -9.89 -11.08 -14.16
CA ILE A 164 -10.87 -11.21 -13.10
C ILE A 164 -11.98 -10.15 -13.14
N LYS A 165 -11.96 -9.25 -14.12
CA LYS A 165 -12.93 -8.16 -14.29
C LYS A 165 -13.03 -7.26 -13.04
N TYR A 166 -11.88 -6.81 -12.53
CA TYR A 166 -11.81 -5.88 -11.41
C TYR A 166 -12.72 -4.66 -11.64
N GLY A 167 -13.47 -4.28 -10.61
CA GLY A 167 -14.40 -3.15 -10.66
C GLY A 167 -15.76 -3.45 -11.34
N GLN A 168 -15.94 -4.63 -11.94
CA GLN A 168 -17.22 -5.06 -12.55
C GLN A 168 -18.00 -6.04 -11.66
N VAL A 169 -17.39 -6.56 -10.60
CA VAL A 169 -18.10 -7.38 -9.62
C VAL A 169 -18.87 -6.43 -8.72
N GLU A 170 -20.21 -6.47 -8.83
CA GLU A 170 -21.08 -5.81 -7.86
C GLU A 170 -20.68 -6.28 -6.46
N VAL A 171 -20.29 -5.33 -5.61
CA VAL A 171 -20.27 -5.59 -4.17
C VAL A 171 -21.72 -5.93 -3.81
N LYS A 172 -22.03 -7.20 -3.60
CA LYS A 172 -23.31 -7.57 -3.00
C LYS A 172 -23.39 -6.74 -1.72
N LYS A 173 -24.30 -5.77 -1.69
CA LYS A 173 -24.71 -5.14 -0.47
C LYS A 173 -25.32 -6.25 0.36
N GLU A 174 -24.52 -6.86 1.23
CA GLU A 174 -25.08 -7.65 2.29
C GLU A 174 -25.99 -6.72 3.06
N HIS A 175 -27.22 -7.09 3.13
CA HIS A 175 -28.31 -6.35 3.76
C HIS A 175 -27.94 -6.08 5.22
N LEU A 176 -27.46 -4.89 5.49
CA LEU A 176 -27.52 -4.29 6.81
C LEU A 176 -28.96 -3.79 7.03
N PHE A 177 -29.86 -4.74 7.12
CA PHE A 177 -31.17 -4.53 7.73
C PHE A 177 -31.52 -5.75 8.56
N THR A 178 -30.97 -5.80 9.77
CA THR A 178 -31.72 -6.39 10.85
C THR A 178 -32.51 -5.27 11.51
N THR A 179 -33.74 -5.18 11.12
CA THR A 179 -34.80 -4.57 11.88
C THR A 179 -34.82 -5.11 13.30
N TRP A 180 -34.91 -4.21 14.28
CA TRP A 180 -35.25 -4.33 15.73
C TRP A 180 -34.18 -4.86 16.63
#